data_53b2265c7794e42a6e746f0e90e01347
#
_entry.id   53b2265c7794e42a6e746f0e90e01347
#
_cell.length_a   1.000
_cell.length_b   1.000
_cell.length_c   1.000
_cell.angle_alpha   90.00
_cell.angle_beta   90.00
_cell.angle_gamma   90.00
#
_symmetry.space_group_name_H-M   'P 1'
#
loop_
_entity.id
_entity.type
_entity.pdbx_description
1 polymer ?
#
loop_
_entity_poly.entity_id
_entity_poly.type
_entity_poly.pdbx_seq_one_letter_code
_entity_poly.pdbx_strand_id
1 'polypeptide(L)'
;MDKLDWVFYSQPIVAECKEVLIREELLLREETANCAFFPQKYWESLTKKEYQELHYSIIHQVKTILKKNLTNHYSINLSRNSLISTALITEIKKEWLSFKDRLVIEITEEAPIGSLTIHEQQQVELRLRNHMEELNKLGFTLSLDDIGTGVHSLENVLNMLPYVSELKYSLNNFQKINTLIDLEEFLQAWQHLAQSQGLVFIVEGIETKLEDEWLTKLGIKYKQGFYYGKPQHLQMEGD
;
A
#
# COMPACT_ATOMS: atom_id res chain seq x y z
N MET A 1 3.04 17.21 23.81
CA MET A 1 2.24 16.85 22.63
C MET A 1 1.29 15.79 23.08
N ASP A 2 0.00 16.03 22.91
CA ASP A 2 -1.01 15.03 23.25
C ASP A 2 -0.76 13.80 22.37
N LYS A 3 -0.80 12.64 23.02
CA LYS A 3 -0.57 11.37 22.34
C LYS A 3 -1.76 11.14 21.42
N LEU A 4 -1.56 11.18 20.10
CA LEU A 4 -2.62 10.89 19.14
C LEU A 4 -3.09 9.44 19.35
N ASP A 5 -4.39 9.24 19.43
CA ASP A 5 -4.98 7.90 19.47
C ASP A 5 -5.05 7.38 18.04
N TRP A 6 -4.03 6.59 17.68
CA TRP A 6 -3.95 5.93 16.39
C TRP A 6 -4.82 4.68 16.38
N VAL A 7 -5.68 4.61 15.39
CA VAL A 7 -6.56 3.46 15.16
C VAL A 7 -6.40 2.95 13.73
N PHE A 8 -6.69 1.67 13.53
CA PHE A 8 -6.77 1.10 12.19
C PHE A 8 -8.21 1.07 11.69
N TYR A 9 -8.37 1.54 10.47
CA TYR A 9 -9.52 1.30 9.63
C TYR A 9 -9.13 0.24 8.61
N SER A 10 -10.10 -0.47 8.07
CA SER A 10 -9.87 -1.41 6.98
C SER A 10 -10.77 -1.09 5.79
N GLN A 11 -10.24 -1.33 4.58
CA GLN A 11 -10.97 -1.20 3.33
C GLN A 11 -10.81 -2.46 2.49
N PRO A 12 -11.92 -3.05 1.96
CA PRO A 12 -11.87 -4.30 1.23
C PRO A 12 -11.21 -4.14 -0.15
N ILE A 13 -10.37 -5.11 -0.52
CA ILE A 13 -9.92 -5.39 -1.88
C ILE A 13 -10.66 -6.65 -2.33
N VAL A 14 -11.37 -6.57 -3.45
CA VAL A 14 -12.25 -7.64 -3.94
C VAL A 14 -11.79 -8.18 -5.30
N ALA A 15 -12.18 -9.43 -5.58
CA ALA A 15 -12.09 -10.02 -6.90
C ALA A 15 -13.49 -10.27 -7.45
N GLU A 16 -13.60 -10.26 -8.78
CA GLU A 16 -14.77 -10.70 -9.54
C GLU A 16 -16.14 -10.29 -8.95
N CYS A 17 -16.62 -9.12 -9.33
CA CYS A 17 -18.01 -8.67 -9.05
C CYS A 17 -18.43 -8.59 -7.58
N LYS A 18 -17.57 -8.15 -6.67
CA LYS A 18 -17.84 -7.95 -5.24
C LYS A 18 -17.97 -9.23 -4.38
N GLU A 19 -17.93 -10.41 -4.98
CA GLU A 19 -18.30 -11.64 -4.28
C GLU A 19 -17.17 -12.28 -3.49
N VAL A 20 -15.91 -11.95 -3.83
CA VAL A 20 -14.74 -12.55 -3.15
C VAL A 20 -13.87 -11.47 -2.54
N LEU A 21 -13.90 -11.37 -1.21
CA LEU A 21 -12.94 -10.57 -0.45
C LEU A 21 -11.56 -11.25 -0.57
N ILE A 22 -10.59 -10.50 -1.08
CA ILE A 22 -9.20 -10.99 -1.19
C ILE A 22 -8.44 -10.68 0.09
N ARG A 23 -8.50 -9.43 0.53
CA ARG A 23 -7.92 -8.92 1.78
C ARG A 23 -8.50 -7.56 2.13
N GLU A 24 -8.14 -7.08 3.29
CA GLU A 24 -8.46 -5.71 3.75
C GLU A 24 -7.18 -4.89 3.84
N GLU A 25 -7.18 -3.70 3.26
CA GLU A 25 -6.10 -2.74 3.47
C GLU A 25 -6.23 -2.07 4.82
N LEU A 26 -5.18 -2.14 5.63
CA LEU A 26 -5.09 -1.47 6.93
C LEU A 26 -4.69 -0.02 6.75
N LEU A 27 -5.57 0.87 7.13
CA LEU A 27 -5.43 2.32 6.99
C LEU A 27 -5.28 2.95 8.37
N LEU A 28 -4.09 3.48 8.66
CA LEU A 28 -3.85 4.22 9.90
C LEU A 28 -4.61 5.54 9.89
N ARG A 29 -5.36 5.82 10.96
CA ARG A 29 -6.16 7.04 11.12
C ARG A 29 -5.96 7.63 12.51
N GLU A 30 -6.07 8.95 12.58
CA GLU A 30 -6.37 9.66 13.82
C GLU A 30 -7.88 9.74 13.97
N GLU A 31 -8.40 9.26 15.09
CA GLU A 31 -9.83 9.31 15.37
C GLU A 31 -10.14 10.50 16.28
N THR A 32 -11.08 11.31 15.83
CA THR A 32 -11.66 12.39 16.62
C THR A 32 -13.15 12.13 16.83
N ALA A 33 -13.79 12.85 17.73
CA ALA A 33 -15.23 12.68 18.02
C ALA A 33 -16.14 12.77 16.77
N ASN A 34 -15.68 13.38 15.67
CA ASN A 34 -16.50 13.65 14.50
C ASN A 34 -15.99 13.03 13.20
N CYS A 35 -14.75 12.61 13.12
CA CYS A 35 -14.17 12.03 11.89
C CYS A 35 -12.88 11.25 12.18
N ALA A 36 -12.54 10.38 11.25
CA ALA A 36 -11.24 9.71 11.19
C ALA A 36 -10.50 10.13 9.90
N PHE A 37 -9.27 10.55 10.01
CA PHE A 37 -8.47 11.02 8.88
C PHE A 37 -6.98 10.67 9.06
N PHE A 38 -6.23 10.67 7.96
CA PHE A 38 -4.77 10.57 8.05
C PHE A 38 -4.18 11.95 8.34
N PRO A 39 -3.50 12.16 9.47
CA PRO A 39 -2.99 13.47 9.86
C PRO A 39 -1.67 13.80 9.15
N GLN A 40 -1.74 14.11 7.87
CA GLN A 40 -0.62 14.40 6.98
C GLN A 40 0.40 15.37 7.61
N LYS A 41 -0.10 16.49 8.15
CA LYS A 41 0.78 17.52 8.75
C LYS A 41 1.55 17.02 9.97
N TYR A 42 0.92 16.18 10.79
CA TYR A 42 1.60 15.57 11.93
C TYR A 42 2.69 14.61 11.45
N TRP A 43 2.35 13.76 10.48
CA TRP A 43 3.28 12.80 9.88
C TRP A 43 4.52 13.48 9.31
N GLU A 44 4.33 14.57 8.56
CA GLU A 44 5.40 15.39 7.99
C GLU A 44 6.25 16.14 9.04
N SER A 45 5.70 16.38 10.24
CA SER A 45 6.39 17.08 11.33
C SER A 45 7.25 16.19 12.21
N LEU A 46 7.16 14.86 12.06
CA LEU A 46 7.88 13.91 12.90
C LEU A 46 9.40 14.03 12.74
N THR A 47 10.09 14.07 13.85
CA THR A 47 11.53 13.85 13.86
C THR A 47 11.84 12.40 13.47
N LYS A 48 13.07 12.13 13.03
CA LYS A 48 13.50 10.77 12.68
C LYS A 48 13.25 9.75 13.82
N LYS A 49 13.44 10.18 15.07
CA LYS A 49 13.23 9.33 16.25
C LYS A 49 11.74 9.03 16.46
N GLU A 50 10.89 10.05 16.43
CA GLU A 50 9.43 9.90 16.57
C GLU A 50 8.84 9.07 15.43
N TYR A 51 9.30 9.27 14.19
CA TYR A 51 8.95 8.45 13.05
C TYR A 51 9.27 6.97 13.28
N GLN A 52 10.45 6.67 13.80
CA GLN A 52 10.87 5.31 14.09
C GLN A 52 10.05 4.69 15.24
N GLU A 53 9.81 5.43 16.31
CA GLU A 53 8.97 4.97 17.45
C GLU A 53 7.53 4.69 17.02
N LEU A 54 6.96 5.55 16.17
CA LEU A 54 5.63 5.34 15.61
C LEU A 54 5.58 4.06 14.75
N HIS A 55 6.57 3.84 13.89
CA HIS A 55 6.62 2.63 13.07
C HIS A 55 6.78 1.35 13.90
N TYR A 56 7.54 1.38 14.98
CA TYR A 56 7.58 0.25 15.92
C TYR A 56 6.19 -0.03 16.51
N SER A 57 5.45 1.03 16.91
CA SER A 57 4.09 0.87 17.40
C SER A 57 3.17 0.26 16.34
N ILE A 58 3.23 0.75 15.09
CA ILE A 58 2.47 0.20 13.95
C ILE A 58 2.79 -1.28 13.74
N ILE A 59 4.07 -1.66 13.70
CA ILE A 59 4.50 -3.04 13.51
C ILE A 59 3.90 -3.96 14.59
N HIS A 60 3.93 -3.55 15.86
CA HIS A 60 3.37 -4.33 16.96
C HIS A 60 1.84 -4.39 16.94
N GLN A 61 1.17 -3.30 16.56
CA GLN A 61 -0.29 -3.28 16.43
C GLN A 61 -0.75 -4.22 15.30
N VAL A 62 -0.12 -4.16 14.11
CA VAL A 62 -0.41 -5.06 12.99
C VAL A 62 -0.20 -6.53 13.39
N LYS A 63 0.87 -6.86 14.11
CA LYS A 63 1.05 -8.20 14.67
C LYS A 63 -0.12 -8.61 15.58
N THR A 64 -0.63 -7.70 16.40
CA THR A 64 -1.74 -7.96 17.30
C THR A 64 -3.03 -8.23 16.51
N ILE A 65 -3.30 -7.44 15.46
CA ILE A 65 -4.42 -7.65 14.53
C ILE A 65 -4.34 -9.04 13.90
N LEU A 66 -3.18 -9.41 13.35
CA LEU A 66 -2.95 -10.70 12.71
C LEU A 66 -3.09 -11.90 13.67
N LYS A 67 -2.80 -11.72 14.94
CA LYS A 67 -3.00 -12.73 15.97
C LYS A 67 -4.45 -12.91 16.38
N LYS A 68 -5.20 -11.83 16.46
CA LYS A 68 -6.63 -11.87 16.84
C LYS A 68 -7.49 -12.39 15.67
N ASN A 69 -7.25 -11.94 14.45
CA ASN A 69 -8.01 -12.31 13.26
C ASN A 69 -7.26 -13.43 12.49
N LEU A 70 -7.55 -14.69 12.81
CA LEU A 70 -6.74 -15.81 12.37
C LEU A 70 -6.85 -16.15 10.89
N THR A 71 -7.97 -15.81 10.25
CA THR A 71 -8.28 -16.18 8.86
C THR A 71 -8.14 -15.03 7.88
N ASN A 72 -8.15 -13.78 8.36
CA ASN A 72 -8.15 -12.61 7.50
C ASN A 72 -6.76 -12.34 6.90
N HIS A 73 -6.78 -11.86 5.68
CA HIS A 73 -5.60 -11.36 4.97
C HIS A 73 -5.63 -9.84 4.98
N TYR A 74 -4.48 -9.24 5.14
CA TYR A 74 -4.34 -7.79 5.23
C TYR A 74 -3.24 -7.26 4.33
N SER A 75 -3.32 -5.97 4.00
CA SER A 75 -2.17 -5.22 3.50
C SER A 75 -1.93 -3.99 4.37
N ILE A 76 -0.69 -3.50 4.37
CA ILE A 76 -0.26 -2.34 5.15
C ILE A 76 0.66 -1.46 4.36
N ASN A 77 0.40 -0.17 4.38
CA ASN A 77 1.20 0.85 3.73
C ASN A 77 2.50 1.12 4.49
N LEU A 78 3.63 1.02 3.80
CA LEU A 78 4.93 1.44 4.27
C LEU A 78 5.59 2.38 3.25
N SER A 79 6.05 3.54 3.73
CA SER A 79 6.78 4.46 2.88
C SER A 79 8.15 3.92 2.50
N ARG A 80 8.73 4.44 1.43
CA ARG A 80 10.12 4.16 1.05
C ARG A 80 11.10 4.51 2.18
N ASN A 81 10.82 5.55 2.97
CA ASN A 81 11.61 5.93 4.13
C ASN A 81 11.62 4.85 5.22
N SER A 82 10.50 4.15 5.43
CA SER A 82 10.43 3.00 6.33
C SER A 82 11.28 1.85 5.82
N LEU A 83 11.18 1.56 4.53
CA LEU A 83 11.89 0.43 3.90
C LEU A 83 13.40 0.62 3.77
N ILE A 84 13.92 1.85 3.75
CA ILE A 84 15.38 2.09 3.81
C ILE A 84 15.96 2.00 5.22
N SER A 85 15.13 1.90 6.26
CA SER A 85 15.56 1.79 7.65
C SER A 85 15.88 0.35 8.02
N THR A 86 17.16 0.00 8.16
CA THR A 86 17.59 -1.34 8.56
C THR A 86 16.99 -1.77 9.92
N ALA A 87 16.80 -0.81 10.84
CA ALA A 87 16.18 -1.09 12.14
C ALA A 87 14.70 -1.52 11.98
N LEU A 88 13.94 -0.81 11.14
CA LEU A 88 12.53 -1.17 10.88
C LEU A 88 12.42 -2.49 10.12
N ILE A 89 13.28 -2.75 9.13
CA ILE A 89 13.33 -4.05 8.44
C ILE A 89 13.62 -5.20 9.39
N THR A 90 14.54 -4.99 10.34
CA THR A 90 14.83 -6.01 11.37
C THR A 90 13.60 -6.29 12.23
N GLU A 91 12.87 -5.25 12.64
CA GLU A 91 11.65 -5.43 13.43
C GLU A 91 10.51 -6.06 12.62
N ILE A 92 10.31 -5.68 11.35
CA ILE A 92 9.36 -6.30 10.43
C ILE A 92 9.63 -7.81 10.33
N LYS A 93 10.86 -8.21 10.09
CA LYS A 93 11.23 -9.63 10.02
C LYS A 93 10.93 -10.37 11.32
N LYS A 94 11.26 -9.78 12.45
CA LYS A 94 11.02 -10.37 13.77
C LYS A 94 9.54 -10.53 14.07
N GLU A 95 8.73 -9.54 13.75
CA GLU A 95 7.34 -9.46 14.19
C GLU A 95 6.34 -10.01 13.17
N TRP A 96 6.64 -9.94 11.85
CA TRP A 96 5.70 -10.29 10.79
C TRP A 96 6.03 -11.55 10.01
N LEU A 97 7.24 -12.11 10.13
CA LEU A 97 7.66 -13.27 9.31
C LEU A 97 6.71 -14.47 9.43
N SER A 98 6.17 -14.72 10.61
CA SER A 98 5.18 -15.80 10.83
C SER A 98 3.81 -15.54 10.20
N PHE A 99 3.56 -14.34 9.71
CA PHE A 99 2.30 -13.90 9.11
C PHE A 99 2.44 -13.52 7.63
N LYS A 100 3.60 -13.75 7.02
CA LYS A 100 3.94 -13.33 5.66
C LYS A 100 2.92 -13.79 4.59
N ASP A 101 2.30 -14.95 4.80
CA ASP A 101 1.30 -15.50 3.86
C ASP A 101 -0.07 -14.79 3.95
N ARG A 102 -0.27 -13.96 4.98
CA ARG A 102 -1.51 -13.21 5.23
C ARG A 102 -1.31 -11.69 5.30
N LEU A 103 -0.09 -11.21 5.06
CA LEU A 103 0.25 -9.79 5.11
C LEU A 103 1.00 -9.37 3.86
N VAL A 104 0.41 -8.45 3.10
CA VAL A 104 1.05 -7.77 1.98
C VAL A 104 1.62 -6.43 2.46
N ILE A 105 2.83 -6.12 2.05
CA ILE A 105 3.46 -4.82 2.30
C ILE A 105 3.28 -3.96 1.04
N GLU A 106 2.50 -2.90 1.15
CA GLU A 106 2.27 -1.92 0.09
C GLU A 106 3.28 -0.77 0.22
N ILE A 107 4.03 -0.53 -0.83
CA ILE A 107 5.08 0.50 -0.88
C ILE A 107 4.46 1.74 -1.49
N THR A 108 4.37 2.83 -0.71
CA THR A 108 3.76 4.08 -1.17
C THR A 108 4.69 4.89 -2.08
N GLU A 109 4.10 5.73 -2.94
CA GLU A 109 4.77 6.59 -3.91
C GLU A 109 5.47 7.81 -3.27
N GLU A 110 5.49 7.93 -1.96
CA GLU A 110 6.07 9.07 -1.25
C GLU A 110 7.56 9.24 -1.54
N ALA A 111 7.95 10.47 -1.89
CA ALA A 111 9.35 10.82 -2.09
C ALA A 111 10.13 10.73 -0.76
N PRO A 112 11.44 10.44 -0.80
CA PRO A 112 12.30 10.53 0.37
C PRO A 112 12.27 11.92 0.99
N ILE A 113 12.30 11.99 2.32
CA ILE A 113 12.29 13.27 3.05
C ILE A 113 13.65 13.97 2.87
N GLY A 114 13.61 15.22 2.42
CA GLY A 114 14.77 16.10 2.29
C GLY A 114 15.37 16.13 0.87
N SER A 115 16.19 17.16 0.62
CA SER A 115 16.95 17.28 -0.62
C SER A 115 18.23 16.43 -0.52
N LEU A 116 18.30 15.39 -1.32
CA LEU A 116 19.45 14.50 -1.38
C LEU A 116 20.34 14.86 -2.58
N THR A 117 21.65 14.74 -2.41
CA THR A 117 22.60 14.74 -3.52
C THR A 117 22.39 13.50 -4.40
N ILE A 118 22.87 13.54 -5.65
CA ILE A 118 22.78 12.40 -6.58
C ILE A 118 23.39 11.12 -5.94
N HIS A 119 24.52 11.26 -5.26
CA HIS A 119 25.16 10.12 -4.60
C HIS A 119 24.30 9.55 -3.46
N GLU A 120 23.70 10.40 -2.63
CA GLU A 120 22.80 9.96 -1.56
C GLU A 120 21.54 9.30 -2.12
N GLN A 121 20.98 9.82 -3.21
CA GLN A 121 19.85 9.20 -3.90
C GLN A 121 20.20 7.77 -4.38
N GLN A 122 21.36 7.58 -5.01
CA GLN A 122 21.84 6.27 -5.45
C GLN A 122 21.98 5.29 -4.26
N GLN A 123 22.51 5.76 -3.12
CA GLN A 123 22.64 4.94 -1.92
C GLN A 123 21.29 4.55 -1.32
N VAL A 124 20.32 5.47 -1.33
CA VAL A 124 18.95 5.23 -0.88
C VAL A 124 18.28 4.18 -1.77
N GLU A 125 18.37 4.33 -3.10
CA GLU A 125 17.80 3.38 -4.06
C GLU A 125 18.42 1.97 -3.93
N LEU A 126 19.74 1.89 -3.78
CA LEU A 126 20.42 0.61 -3.58
C LEU A 126 19.95 -0.06 -2.30
N ARG A 127 19.84 0.70 -1.21
CA ARG A 127 19.37 0.17 0.09
C ARG A 127 17.93 -0.29 0.01
N LEU A 128 17.05 0.48 -0.62
CA LEU A 128 15.67 0.11 -0.84
C LEU A 128 15.56 -1.24 -1.57
N ARG A 129 16.26 -1.37 -2.71
CA ARG A 129 16.28 -2.62 -3.48
C ARG A 129 16.79 -3.81 -2.68
N ASN A 130 17.88 -3.64 -1.93
CA ASN A 130 18.43 -4.71 -1.09
C ASN A 130 17.42 -5.18 -0.03
N HIS A 131 16.71 -4.25 0.60
CA HIS A 131 15.70 -4.61 1.61
C HIS A 131 14.45 -5.24 0.97
N MET A 132 14.01 -4.74 -0.20
CA MET A 132 12.92 -5.38 -0.95
C MET A 132 13.28 -6.81 -1.38
N GLU A 133 14.50 -7.01 -1.89
CA GLU A 133 15.00 -8.34 -2.24
C GLU A 133 15.06 -9.26 -1.02
N GLU A 134 15.51 -8.76 0.13
CA GLU A 134 15.56 -9.50 1.38
C GLU A 134 14.16 -9.95 1.83
N LEU A 135 13.18 -9.03 1.85
CA LEU A 135 11.80 -9.34 2.21
C LEU A 135 11.17 -10.33 1.24
N ASN A 136 11.38 -10.14 -0.07
CA ASN A 136 10.88 -11.05 -1.10
C ASN A 136 11.46 -12.46 -0.94
N LYS A 137 12.78 -12.62 -0.71
CA LYS A 137 13.43 -13.90 -0.44
C LYS A 137 12.90 -14.60 0.81
N LEU A 138 12.45 -13.85 1.80
CA LEU A 138 11.79 -14.39 3.00
C LEU A 138 10.34 -14.82 2.74
N GLY A 139 9.80 -14.49 1.56
CA GLY A 139 8.47 -14.85 1.11
C GLY A 139 7.38 -13.82 1.47
N PHE A 140 7.76 -12.58 1.80
CA PHE A 140 6.78 -11.49 1.89
C PHE A 140 6.27 -11.11 0.51
N THR A 141 4.97 -10.89 0.40
CA THR A 141 4.37 -10.26 -0.78
C THR A 141 4.56 -8.75 -0.70
N LEU A 142 5.19 -8.16 -1.73
CA LEU A 142 5.36 -6.72 -1.86
C LEU A 142 4.47 -6.20 -3.00
N SER A 143 3.80 -5.09 -2.77
CA SER A 143 2.95 -4.38 -3.74
C SER A 143 3.48 -2.97 -3.96
N LEU A 144 3.47 -2.46 -5.19
CA LEU A 144 3.70 -1.03 -5.45
C LEU A 144 2.36 -0.33 -5.54
N ASP A 145 2.20 0.67 -4.68
CA ASP A 145 1.00 1.49 -4.63
C ASP A 145 1.10 2.70 -5.57
N ASP A 146 -0.04 3.19 -6.07
CA ASP A 146 -0.15 4.40 -6.89
C ASP A 146 0.85 4.49 -8.07
N ILE A 147 1.02 3.38 -8.82
CA ILE A 147 1.94 3.35 -9.96
C ILE A 147 1.60 4.40 -11.02
N GLY A 148 2.63 4.95 -11.64
CA GLY A 148 2.52 6.04 -12.63
C GLY A 148 2.49 7.43 -11.98
N THR A 149 2.58 7.54 -10.65
CA THR A 149 2.59 8.81 -9.92
C THR A 149 3.80 8.92 -9.00
N GLY A 150 4.09 10.11 -8.53
CA GLY A 150 5.15 10.38 -7.57
C GLY A 150 6.49 9.75 -7.96
N VAL A 151 7.08 9.01 -7.03
CA VAL A 151 8.32 8.26 -7.27
C VAL A 151 8.08 6.91 -7.94
N HIS A 152 6.84 6.47 -8.10
CA HIS A 152 6.48 5.26 -8.85
C HIS A 152 6.25 5.56 -10.35
N SER A 153 7.13 6.39 -10.93
CA SER A 153 7.23 6.57 -12.38
C SER A 153 7.52 5.25 -13.09
N LEU A 154 7.24 5.17 -14.39
CA LEU A 154 7.48 3.96 -15.18
C LEU A 154 8.92 3.43 -15.00
N GLU A 155 9.93 4.29 -15.06
CA GLU A 155 11.34 3.89 -14.90
C GLU A 155 11.59 3.24 -13.54
N ASN A 156 11.09 3.86 -12.46
CA ASN A 156 11.27 3.34 -11.11
C ASN A 156 10.51 2.04 -10.89
N VAL A 157 9.29 1.92 -11.41
CA VAL A 157 8.52 0.68 -11.35
C VAL A 157 9.26 -0.45 -12.06
N LEU A 158 9.76 -0.23 -13.29
CA LEU A 158 10.54 -1.24 -14.03
C LEU A 158 11.74 -1.74 -13.23
N ASN A 159 12.42 -0.86 -12.48
CA ASN A 159 13.55 -1.23 -11.61
C ASN A 159 13.12 -2.05 -10.37
N MET A 160 11.85 -1.99 -9.96
CA MET A 160 11.32 -2.67 -8.78
C MET A 160 10.58 -3.98 -9.11
N LEU A 161 10.18 -4.20 -10.39
CA LEU A 161 9.43 -5.39 -10.81
C LEU A 161 10.01 -6.72 -10.30
N PRO A 162 11.36 -6.94 -10.26
CA PRO A 162 11.91 -8.21 -9.78
C PRO A 162 11.61 -8.53 -8.31
N TYR A 163 11.21 -7.55 -7.53
CA TYR A 163 11.04 -7.68 -6.07
C TYR A 163 9.59 -7.64 -5.62
N VAL A 164 8.65 -7.35 -6.50
CA VAL A 164 7.23 -7.19 -6.17
C VAL A 164 6.38 -8.26 -6.83
N SER A 165 5.20 -8.48 -6.25
CA SER A 165 4.22 -9.44 -6.76
C SER A 165 2.94 -8.76 -7.23
N GLU A 166 2.77 -7.47 -6.90
CA GLU A 166 1.54 -6.73 -7.18
C GLU A 166 1.82 -5.28 -7.59
N LEU A 167 0.96 -4.75 -8.44
CA LEU A 167 0.90 -3.36 -8.86
C LEU A 167 -0.51 -2.81 -8.60
N LYS A 168 -0.63 -1.65 -7.93
CA LYS A 168 -1.89 -0.95 -7.69
C LYS A 168 -1.94 0.33 -8.52
N TYR A 169 -3.01 0.52 -9.25
CA TYR A 169 -3.25 1.68 -10.12
C TYR A 169 -4.49 2.44 -9.64
N SER A 170 -4.31 3.71 -9.28
CA SER A 170 -5.39 4.54 -8.77
C SER A 170 -6.04 5.38 -9.87
N LEU A 171 -7.36 5.21 -10.06
CA LEU A 171 -8.13 6.05 -10.97
C LEU A 171 -8.14 7.52 -10.53
N ASN A 172 -8.13 7.77 -9.21
CA ASN A 172 -8.22 9.12 -8.66
C ASN A 172 -7.03 10.01 -9.02
N ASN A 173 -5.86 9.42 -9.19
CA ASN A 173 -4.64 10.13 -9.53
C ASN A 173 -4.65 10.69 -10.96
N PHE A 174 -5.48 10.14 -11.82
CA PHE A 174 -5.55 10.48 -13.26
C PHE A 174 -6.86 11.17 -13.67
N GLN A 175 -7.82 11.37 -12.78
CA GLN A 175 -9.10 12.03 -13.08
C GLN A 175 -8.96 13.48 -13.62
N LYS A 176 -7.81 14.09 -13.47
CA LYS A 176 -7.50 15.39 -14.07
C LYS A 176 -7.18 15.32 -15.57
N ILE A 177 -6.97 14.12 -16.09
CA ILE A 177 -6.78 13.84 -17.51
C ILE A 177 -8.17 13.60 -18.10
N ASN A 178 -8.57 14.41 -19.01
CA ASN A 178 -9.89 14.83 -19.44
C ASN A 178 -10.95 13.80 -19.86
N THR A 179 -10.66 12.50 -20.01
CA THR A 179 -11.70 11.50 -20.34
C THR A 179 -11.32 10.10 -19.88
N LEU A 180 -12.33 9.25 -19.61
CA LEU A 180 -12.13 7.80 -19.34
C LEU A 180 -11.42 7.08 -20.50
N ILE A 181 -11.56 7.58 -21.73
CA ILE A 181 -10.94 7.00 -22.94
C ILE A 181 -9.42 7.17 -22.88
N ASP A 182 -8.94 8.36 -22.49
CA ASP A 182 -7.48 8.60 -22.39
C ASP A 182 -6.87 7.77 -21.25
N LEU A 183 -7.64 7.51 -20.19
CA LEU A 183 -7.22 6.66 -19.06
C LEU A 183 -7.15 5.19 -19.45
N GLU A 184 -8.00 4.72 -20.37
CA GLU A 184 -8.06 3.32 -20.78
C GLU A 184 -6.74 2.82 -21.37
N GLU A 185 -6.11 3.59 -22.24
CA GLU A 185 -4.84 3.21 -22.87
C GLU A 185 -3.72 3.08 -21.84
N PHE A 186 -3.63 4.01 -20.90
CA PHE A 186 -2.66 3.94 -19.80
C PHE A 186 -2.92 2.75 -18.88
N LEU A 187 -4.19 2.55 -18.51
CA LEU A 187 -4.59 1.43 -17.67
C LEU A 187 -4.23 0.09 -18.33
N GLN A 188 -4.56 -0.06 -19.60
CA GLN A 188 -4.25 -1.28 -20.37
C GLN A 188 -2.74 -1.50 -20.51
N ALA A 189 -1.95 -0.43 -20.69
CA ALA A 189 -0.49 -0.54 -20.75
C ALA A 189 0.08 -1.07 -19.42
N TRP A 190 -0.38 -0.57 -18.27
CA TRP A 190 0.01 -1.07 -16.96
C TRP A 190 -0.48 -2.50 -16.70
N GLN A 191 -1.72 -2.81 -17.10
CA GLN A 191 -2.26 -4.17 -17.00
C GLN A 191 -1.43 -5.17 -17.82
N HIS A 192 -1.09 -4.84 -19.07
CA HIS A 192 -0.24 -5.69 -19.91
C HIS A 192 1.17 -5.86 -19.33
N LEU A 193 1.75 -4.80 -18.78
CA LEU A 193 3.03 -4.90 -18.08
C LEU A 193 2.94 -5.89 -16.92
N ALA A 194 1.96 -5.74 -16.04
CA ALA A 194 1.74 -6.65 -14.91
C ALA A 194 1.56 -8.09 -15.37
N GLN A 195 0.69 -8.33 -16.36
CA GLN A 195 0.44 -9.66 -16.93
C GLN A 195 1.71 -10.29 -17.53
N SER A 196 2.51 -9.50 -18.26
CA SER A 196 3.76 -9.99 -18.87
C SER A 196 4.80 -10.44 -17.86
N GLN A 197 4.74 -9.87 -16.65
CA GLN A 197 5.63 -10.18 -15.52
C GLN A 197 5.01 -11.18 -14.53
N GLY A 198 3.78 -11.64 -14.78
CA GLY A 198 3.07 -12.55 -13.86
C GLY A 198 2.66 -11.91 -12.54
N LEU A 199 2.49 -10.58 -12.52
CA LEU A 199 2.09 -9.82 -11.34
C LEU A 199 0.57 -9.68 -11.22
N VAL A 200 0.09 -9.58 -10.01
CA VAL A 200 -1.29 -9.17 -9.72
C VAL A 200 -1.44 -7.68 -10.05
N PHE A 201 -2.55 -7.34 -10.72
CA PHE A 201 -2.88 -5.95 -11.04
C PHE A 201 -4.18 -5.57 -10.37
N ILE A 202 -4.14 -4.55 -9.52
CA ILE A 202 -5.28 -4.04 -8.74
C ILE A 202 -5.58 -2.63 -9.22
N VAL A 203 -6.86 -2.35 -9.47
CA VAL A 203 -7.33 -0.99 -9.76
C VAL A 203 -8.11 -0.48 -8.58
N GLU A 204 -7.75 0.71 -8.12
CA GLU A 204 -8.36 1.36 -6.98
C GLU A 204 -8.99 2.71 -7.30
N GLY A 205 -9.69 3.30 -6.31
CA GLY A 205 -10.41 4.56 -6.49
C GLY A 205 -11.75 4.40 -7.22
N ILE A 206 -12.34 3.20 -7.21
CA ILE A 206 -13.62 2.92 -7.87
C ILE A 206 -14.75 3.40 -6.96
N GLU A 207 -15.55 4.36 -7.44
CA GLU A 207 -16.63 4.96 -6.66
C GLU A 207 -18.02 4.62 -7.21
N THR A 208 -18.12 4.26 -8.48
CA THR A 208 -19.40 4.08 -9.17
C THR A 208 -19.55 2.70 -9.83
N LYS A 209 -20.79 2.29 -10.01
CA LYS A 209 -21.12 1.07 -10.78
C LYS A 209 -20.64 1.14 -12.24
N LEU A 210 -20.64 2.32 -12.83
CA LEU A 210 -20.20 2.51 -14.22
C LEU A 210 -18.69 2.25 -14.36
N GLU A 211 -17.89 2.71 -13.42
CA GLU A 211 -16.45 2.43 -13.37
C GLU A 211 -16.20 0.92 -13.18
N ASP A 212 -16.93 0.27 -12.28
CA ASP A 212 -16.83 -1.17 -12.08
C ASP A 212 -17.16 -1.97 -13.36
N GLU A 213 -18.28 -1.64 -14.03
CA GLU A 213 -18.67 -2.28 -15.28
C GLU A 213 -17.67 -2.04 -16.42
N TRP A 214 -17.12 -0.84 -16.50
CA TRP A 214 -16.07 -0.49 -17.48
C TRP A 214 -14.80 -1.31 -17.24
N LEU A 215 -14.30 -1.34 -16.01
CA LEU A 215 -13.10 -2.12 -15.64
C LEU A 215 -13.31 -3.63 -15.81
N THR A 216 -14.52 -4.12 -15.54
CA THR A 216 -14.89 -5.52 -15.78
C THR A 216 -14.78 -5.88 -17.26
N LYS A 217 -15.25 -5.00 -18.16
CA LYS A 217 -15.12 -5.18 -19.62
C LYS A 217 -13.67 -5.19 -20.09
N LEU A 218 -12.80 -4.45 -19.41
CA LEU A 218 -11.34 -4.45 -19.66
C LEU A 218 -10.62 -5.67 -19.07
N GLY A 219 -11.34 -6.56 -18.36
CA GLY A 219 -10.77 -7.77 -17.76
C GLY A 219 -10.00 -7.51 -16.46
N ILE A 220 -10.23 -6.38 -15.79
CA ILE A 220 -9.65 -6.10 -14.47
C ILE A 220 -10.34 -6.98 -13.45
N LYS A 221 -9.53 -7.83 -12.79
CA LYS A 221 -10.00 -8.82 -11.80
C LYS A 221 -10.07 -8.26 -10.38
N TYR A 222 -9.02 -7.54 -9.96
CA TYR A 222 -8.86 -7.09 -8.57
C TYR A 222 -9.15 -5.61 -8.48
N LYS A 223 -9.98 -5.23 -7.51
CA LYS A 223 -10.58 -3.92 -7.46
C LYS A 223 -10.70 -3.44 -6.02
N GLN A 224 -10.57 -2.12 -5.83
CA GLN A 224 -10.77 -1.44 -4.56
C GLN A 224 -11.45 -0.08 -4.77
N GLY A 225 -12.26 0.35 -3.81
CA GLY A 225 -12.87 1.67 -3.87
C GLY A 225 -14.14 1.77 -3.04
N PHE A 226 -14.69 2.98 -2.93
CA PHE A 226 -15.89 3.23 -2.13
C PHE A 226 -17.12 2.50 -2.64
N TYR A 227 -17.12 2.12 -3.91
CA TYR A 227 -18.18 1.30 -4.48
C TYR A 227 -18.29 -0.09 -3.82
N TYR A 228 -17.17 -0.67 -3.36
CA TYR A 228 -17.12 -1.96 -2.68
C TYR A 228 -17.23 -1.82 -1.16
N GLY A 229 -16.67 -0.75 -0.60
CA GLY A 229 -16.72 -0.43 0.81
C GLY A 229 -15.86 0.79 1.12
N LYS A 230 -16.38 1.67 1.95
CA LYS A 230 -15.58 2.75 2.54
C LYS A 230 -14.71 2.18 3.65
N PRO A 231 -13.57 2.82 3.97
CA PRO A 231 -12.82 2.48 5.17
C PRO A 231 -13.73 2.47 6.40
N GLN A 232 -13.68 1.38 7.16
CA GLN A 232 -14.44 1.21 8.40
C GLN A 232 -13.48 0.93 9.55
N HIS A 233 -13.86 1.33 10.77
CA HIS A 233 -13.09 0.99 11.95
C HIS A 233 -12.89 -0.52 12.02
N LEU A 234 -11.63 -0.94 12.19
CA LEU A 234 -11.29 -2.35 12.20
C LEU A 234 -11.89 -3.01 13.44
N GLN A 235 -12.80 -3.96 13.21
CA GLN A 235 -13.35 -4.78 14.28
C GLN A 235 -12.39 -5.92 14.60
N MET A 236 -12.09 -6.11 15.88
CA MET A 236 -11.25 -7.21 16.34
C MET A 236 -12.16 -8.37 16.75
N GLU A 237 -11.82 -9.59 16.32
CA GLU A 237 -12.56 -10.77 16.80
C GLU A 237 -12.47 -10.84 18.34
N GLY A 238 -13.64 -10.77 19.00
CA GLY A 238 -13.76 -10.85 20.46
C GLY A 238 -14.00 -9.53 21.18
N ASP A 239 -14.26 -8.43 20.46
CA ASP A 239 -14.78 -7.18 21.05
C ASP A 239 -16.31 -7.15 21.08
#